data_7dd23e8e4cf229d05c7c8ccfa148e54b
#
_entry.id   7dd23e8e4cf229d05c7c8ccfa148e54b
#
_cell.length_a   1.000
_cell.length_b   1.000
_cell.length_c   1.000
_cell.angle_alpha   90.00
_cell.angle_beta   90.00
_cell.angle_gamma   90.00
#
_symmetry.space_group_name_H-M   'P 1'
#
loop_
_entity.id
_entity.type
_entity.pdbx_description
1 polymer ?
#
loop_
_entity_poly.entity_id
_entity_poly.type
_entity_poly.pdbx_seq_one_letter_code
_entity_poly.pdbx_strand_id
1 'polypeptide(L)'
;MDFTYSEEQQMLADSLRRFVASEYTFEKRRRNAREHGAFDRRIWSALAEMGVLGLGIPAEHGGFGEGPASQVVVQRELGRALVQEPVIPGAVIAGAVLSHYAPAALQSQWLPAIASGERVFALAYLEAATRYRLDAAQASATPSANHGYVIDGVKSTVWHGGAADMYLVSAKLDGALALFLVQRDAPGVSVTPYPTIDRLAGADLALDKTPATLVTADGLAALEFGIDHGIAAQCAAAAGAMERLIEITAEYLGARKQFGKPLASFQALQHRMAEMLMHNELALSMAYVAAQGLDAADPEERRRKVSAAKVITARAARFVGQQAVQLHGGMGMTDELEVGDYFKALTMTDVLLGDTDLHMERYCGAMAA
;
A
#
# COMPACT_ATOMS: atom_id res chain seq x y z
N MET A 1 1.57 -0.92 25.87
CA MET A 1 2.07 -0.32 24.63
C MET A 1 1.86 1.17 24.76
N ASP A 2 2.89 1.98 24.67
CA ASP A 2 2.76 3.42 24.65
C ASP A 2 2.51 3.84 23.20
N PHE A 3 1.37 4.50 22.92
CA PHE A 3 0.99 4.98 21.59
C PHE A 3 1.29 6.48 21.41
N THR A 4 2.04 7.06 22.36
CA THR A 4 2.45 8.46 22.28
C THR A 4 3.54 8.61 21.23
N TYR A 5 3.35 9.52 20.28
CA TYR A 5 4.37 9.81 19.28
C TYR A 5 5.59 10.45 19.96
N SER A 6 6.80 10.10 19.45
CA SER A 6 7.98 10.86 19.76
C SER A 6 7.85 12.28 19.20
N GLU A 7 8.67 13.22 19.68
CA GLU A 7 8.68 14.61 19.15
C GLU A 7 8.99 14.61 17.64
N GLU A 8 9.89 13.75 17.18
CA GLU A 8 10.27 13.59 15.77
C GLU A 8 9.11 13.05 14.94
N GLN A 9 8.41 12.01 15.43
CA GLN A 9 7.22 11.45 14.78
C GLN A 9 6.08 12.49 14.70
N GLN A 10 5.89 13.29 15.76
CA GLN A 10 4.89 14.35 15.76
C GLN A 10 5.23 15.45 14.75
N MET A 11 6.50 15.89 14.70
CA MET A 11 6.96 16.89 13.72
C MET A 11 6.79 16.40 12.28
N LEU A 12 7.09 15.13 12.01
CA LEU A 12 6.92 14.52 10.70
C LEU A 12 5.44 14.46 10.32
N ALA A 13 4.56 13.99 11.23
CA ALA A 13 3.11 13.94 11.02
C ALA A 13 2.55 15.32 10.71
N ASP A 14 2.92 16.36 11.48
CA ASP A 14 2.45 17.73 11.28
C ASP A 14 2.94 18.32 9.95
N SER A 15 4.15 17.98 9.54
CA SER A 15 4.72 18.42 8.25
C SER A 15 4.00 17.76 7.08
N LEU A 16 3.76 16.45 7.16
CA LEU A 16 2.99 15.70 6.16
C LEU A 16 1.57 16.22 6.09
N ARG A 17 0.90 16.45 7.22
CA ARG A 17 -0.47 16.98 7.25
C ARG A 17 -0.58 18.31 6.53
N ARG A 18 0.35 19.23 6.75
CA ARG A 18 0.41 20.53 6.03
C ARG A 18 0.65 20.32 4.53
N PHE A 19 1.58 19.44 4.17
CA PHE A 19 1.89 19.15 2.77
C PHE A 19 0.68 18.58 2.04
N VAL A 20 0.04 17.52 2.58
CA VAL A 20 -1.11 16.89 1.92
C VAL A 20 -2.31 17.83 1.87
N ALA A 21 -2.53 18.67 2.89
CA ALA A 21 -3.61 19.66 2.87
C ALA A 21 -3.45 20.68 1.73
N SER A 22 -2.23 21.01 1.34
CA SER A 22 -1.96 21.93 0.23
C SER A 22 -1.94 21.24 -1.13
N GLU A 23 -1.36 20.04 -1.23
CA GLU A 23 -1.10 19.37 -2.51
C GLU A 23 -2.18 18.38 -2.94
N TYR A 24 -2.96 17.82 -1.99
CA TYR A 24 -3.98 16.80 -2.22
C TYR A 24 -5.39 17.28 -1.89
N THR A 25 -5.79 18.48 -2.38
CA THR A 25 -7.21 18.80 -2.38
C THR A 25 -7.97 17.85 -3.31
N PHE A 26 -9.26 17.68 -3.08
CA PHE A 26 -10.13 16.84 -3.88
C PHE A 26 -9.99 17.09 -5.40
N GLU A 27 -9.96 18.37 -5.81
CA GLU A 27 -9.81 18.76 -7.21
C GLU A 27 -8.40 18.45 -7.75
N LYS A 28 -7.34 18.73 -6.96
CA LYS A 28 -5.96 18.45 -7.36
C LYS A 28 -5.74 16.95 -7.54
N ARG A 29 -6.23 16.13 -6.59
CA ARG A 29 -6.15 14.67 -6.66
C ARG A 29 -6.82 14.12 -7.92
N ARG A 30 -8.03 14.56 -8.21
CA ARG A 30 -8.77 14.13 -9.41
C ARG A 30 -8.13 14.62 -10.72
N ARG A 31 -7.55 15.81 -10.71
CA ARG A 31 -6.78 16.32 -11.84
C ARG A 31 -5.54 15.47 -12.07
N ASN A 32 -4.76 15.16 -11.02
CA ASN A 32 -3.59 14.28 -11.11
C ASN A 32 -3.94 12.92 -11.73
N ALA A 33 -5.02 12.29 -11.27
CA ALA A 33 -5.48 11.03 -11.84
C ALA A 33 -5.80 11.10 -13.35
N ARG A 34 -6.38 12.22 -13.80
CA ARG A 34 -6.77 12.40 -15.23
C ARG A 34 -5.60 12.78 -16.13
N GLU A 35 -4.74 13.68 -15.66
CA GLU A 35 -3.70 14.30 -16.48
C GLU A 35 -2.36 13.57 -16.40
N HIS A 36 -2.09 12.91 -15.27
CA HIS A 36 -0.80 12.29 -14.98
C HIS A 36 -0.91 10.79 -14.63
N GLY A 37 -2.07 10.17 -14.84
CA GLY A 37 -2.25 8.73 -14.56
C GLY A 37 -2.04 8.38 -13.08
N ALA A 38 -2.40 9.31 -12.17
CA ALA A 38 -2.24 9.15 -10.71
C ALA A 38 -0.78 9.04 -10.23
N PHE A 39 0.16 9.67 -10.94
CA PHE A 39 1.56 9.79 -10.52
C PHE A 39 2.13 11.14 -10.94
N ASP A 40 2.46 11.99 -9.98
CA ASP A 40 3.13 13.28 -10.19
C ASP A 40 4.58 13.21 -9.68
N ARG A 41 5.55 13.24 -10.60
CA ARG A 41 6.99 13.19 -10.26
C ARG A 41 7.39 14.33 -9.29
N ARG A 42 6.75 15.48 -9.38
CA ARG A 42 7.01 16.61 -8.47
C ARG A 42 6.60 16.27 -7.03
N ILE A 43 5.42 15.67 -6.86
CA ILE A 43 4.93 15.22 -5.55
C ILE A 43 5.82 14.09 -5.01
N TRP A 44 6.18 13.14 -5.86
CA TRP A 44 7.09 12.05 -5.51
C TRP A 44 8.43 12.56 -5.00
N SER A 45 9.04 13.54 -5.71
CA SER A 45 10.29 14.18 -5.28
C SER A 45 10.14 14.92 -3.96
N ALA A 46 9.03 15.65 -3.75
CA ALA A 46 8.76 16.31 -2.48
C ALA A 46 8.62 15.33 -1.30
N LEU A 47 7.98 14.16 -1.51
CA LEU A 47 7.92 13.11 -0.51
C LEU A 47 9.31 12.51 -0.19
N ALA A 48 10.18 12.40 -1.20
CA ALA A 48 11.57 11.99 -1.01
C ALA A 48 12.35 13.03 -0.16
N GLU A 49 12.25 14.33 -0.48
CA GLU A 49 12.87 15.43 0.25
C GLU A 49 12.40 15.50 1.72
N MET A 50 11.14 15.12 1.99
CA MET A 50 10.60 14.99 3.34
C MET A 50 11.05 13.70 4.07
N GLY A 51 11.83 12.83 3.42
CA GLY A 51 12.34 11.59 3.98
C GLY A 51 11.38 10.42 3.98
N VAL A 52 10.18 10.58 3.41
CA VAL A 52 9.12 9.54 3.40
C VAL A 52 9.58 8.25 2.73
N LEU A 53 10.28 8.36 1.62
CA LEU A 53 10.69 7.21 0.81
C LEU A 53 11.88 6.46 1.44
N GLY A 54 12.73 7.15 2.19
CA GLY A 54 13.89 6.59 2.87
C GLY A 54 13.62 6.16 4.31
N LEU A 55 12.40 6.29 4.81
CA LEU A 55 12.09 6.14 6.24
C LEU A 55 12.59 4.80 6.83
N GLY A 56 12.27 3.67 6.21
CA GLY A 56 12.68 2.33 6.66
C GLY A 56 13.97 1.82 5.99
N ILE A 57 14.60 2.59 5.11
CA ILE A 57 15.86 2.20 4.46
C ILE A 57 17.02 2.45 5.43
N PRO A 58 18.00 1.53 5.56
CA PRO A 58 19.14 1.70 6.43
C PRO A 58 19.93 2.99 6.16
N ALA A 59 20.51 3.60 7.21
CA ALA A 59 21.23 4.88 7.11
C ALA A 59 22.45 4.80 6.19
N GLU A 60 23.15 3.66 6.16
CA GLU A 60 24.28 3.42 5.25
C GLU A 60 23.91 3.45 3.76
N HIS A 61 22.60 3.36 3.45
CA HIS A 61 22.05 3.46 2.10
C HIS A 61 21.24 4.75 1.88
N GLY A 62 21.45 5.75 2.72
CA GLY A 62 20.83 7.08 2.56
C GLY A 62 19.40 7.20 3.09
N GLY A 63 18.93 6.21 3.86
CA GLY A 63 17.66 6.26 4.57
C GLY A 63 17.82 6.72 6.03
N PHE A 64 16.76 6.50 6.82
CA PHE A 64 16.72 6.89 8.24
C PHE A 64 16.78 5.67 9.18
N GLY A 65 16.55 4.45 8.68
CA GLY A 65 16.55 3.23 9.48
C GLY A 65 15.44 3.19 10.53
N GLU A 66 14.35 3.94 10.29
CA GLU A 66 13.22 4.01 11.21
C GLU A 66 12.42 2.70 11.22
N GLY A 67 11.94 2.35 12.42
CA GLY A 67 11.16 1.13 12.60
C GLY A 67 9.72 1.23 12.02
N PRO A 68 9.02 0.06 12.00
CA PRO A 68 7.67 -0.01 11.43
C PRO A 68 6.63 0.90 12.11
N ALA A 69 6.82 1.28 13.37
CA ALA A 69 5.93 2.21 14.07
C ALA A 69 5.93 3.61 13.42
N SER A 70 7.07 4.11 12.95
CA SER A 70 7.17 5.38 12.23
C SER A 70 6.48 5.31 10.86
N GLN A 71 6.49 4.13 10.22
CA GLN A 71 5.70 3.89 9.00
C GLN A 71 4.20 4.05 9.26
N VAL A 72 3.68 3.59 10.41
CA VAL A 72 2.25 3.78 10.74
C VAL A 72 1.88 5.27 10.78
N VAL A 73 2.72 6.11 11.40
CA VAL A 73 2.51 7.55 11.47
C VAL A 73 2.44 8.17 10.07
N VAL A 74 3.42 7.88 9.23
CA VAL A 74 3.51 8.41 7.86
C VAL A 74 2.32 7.94 7.02
N GLN A 75 2.06 6.64 6.99
CA GLN A 75 1.02 6.08 6.14
C GLN A 75 -0.39 6.54 6.55
N ARG A 76 -0.63 6.75 7.85
CA ARG A 76 -1.88 7.36 8.33
C ARG A 76 -2.11 8.75 7.73
N GLU A 77 -1.11 9.63 7.75
CA GLU A 77 -1.24 10.98 7.17
C GLU A 77 -1.40 10.95 5.65
N LEU A 78 -0.67 10.09 4.94
CA LEU A 78 -0.82 9.91 3.49
C LEU A 78 -2.21 9.34 3.14
N GLY A 79 -2.71 8.39 3.94
CA GLY A 79 -4.04 7.82 3.78
C GLY A 79 -5.17 8.82 3.97
N ARG A 80 -5.05 9.77 4.91
CA ARG A 80 -6.02 10.86 5.11
C ARG A 80 -6.29 11.65 3.85
N ALA A 81 -5.30 11.81 2.98
CA ALA A 81 -5.38 12.55 1.72
C ALA A 81 -5.56 11.65 0.49
N LEU A 82 -5.61 10.33 0.64
CA LEU A 82 -5.61 9.35 -0.45
C LEU A 82 -4.45 9.63 -1.43
N VAL A 83 -3.23 9.74 -0.91
CA VAL A 83 -2.02 9.99 -1.73
C VAL A 83 -1.89 8.94 -2.81
N GLN A 84 -1.61 9.38 -4.05
CA GLN A 84 -1.63 8.53 -5.25
C GLN A 84 -0.24 8.03 -5.64
N GLU A 85 0.81 8.59 -5.08
CA GLU A 85 2.19 8.14 -5.32
C GLU A 85 2.44 6.76 -4.73
N PRO A 86 3.28 5.93 -5.38
CA PRO A 86 3.51 4.52 -5.05
C PRO A 86 4.40 4.32 -3.81
N VAL A 87 4.11 5.01 -2.70
CA VAL A 87 4.93 4.93 -1.48
C VAL A 87 4.96 3.50 -0.92
N ILE A 88 3.80 2.84 -0.83
CA ILE A 88 3.74 1.48 -0.29
C ILE A 88 4.46 0.48 -1.20
N PRO A 89 4.11 0.31 -2.50
CA PRO A 89 4.79 -0.67 -3.33
C PRO A 89 6.24 -0.27 -3.66
N GLY A 90 6.51 1.02 -3.85
CA GLY A 90 7.78 1.52 -4.35
C GLY A 90 8.85 1.74 -3.28
N ALA A 91 8.47 2.17 -2.09
CA ALA A 91 9.43 2.46 -1.02
C ALA A 91 9.33 1.43 0.13
N VAL A 92 8.11 1.14 0.62
CA VAL A 92 7.97 0.24 1.78
C VAL A 92 8.27 -1.20 1.37
N ILE A 93 7.55 -1.75 0.38
CA ILE A 93 7.72 -3.16 -0.03
C ILE A 93 9.10 -3.37 -0.66
N ALA A 94 9.45 -2.57 -1.67
CA ALA A 94 10.73 -2.74 -2.37
C ALA A 94 11.91 -2.46 -1.45
N GLY A 95 11.85 -1.43 -0.62
CA GLY A 95 12.87 -1.11 0.37
C GLY A 95 13.08 -2.25 1.35
N ALA A 96 12.02 -2.80 1.94
CA ALA A 96 12.10 -3.93 2.88
C ALA A 96 12.71 -5.19 2.24
N VAL A 97 12.23 -5.58 1.04
CA VAL A 97 12.74 -6.75 0.32
C VAL A 97 14.22 -6.59 -0.03
N LEU A 98 14.60 -5.46 -0.61
CA LEU A 98 15.99 -5.23 -1.03
C LEU A 98 16.93 -5.12 0.17
N SER A 99 16.53 -4.45 1.25
CA SER A 99 17.37 -4.33 2.47
C SER A 99 17.65 -5.68 3.12
N HIS A 100 16.69 -6.62 3.06
CA HIS A 100 16.81 -7.88 3.80
C HIS A 100 17.29 -9.06 2.94
N TYR A 101 16.89 -9.12 1.67
CA TYR A 101 17.11 -10.29 0.81
C TYR A 101 18.08 -10.07 -0.35
N ALA A 102 18.33 -8.82 -0.75
CA ALA A 102 19.21 -8.57 -1.89
C ALA A 102 20.70 -8.71 -1.52
N PRO A 103 21.56 -9.14 -2.44
CA PRO A 103 23.02 -9.05 -2.28
C PRO A 103 23.47 -7.60 -2.06
N ALA A 104 24.56 -7.40 -1.32
CA ALA A 104 25.09 -6.06 -0.97
C ALA A 104 25.30 -5.14 -2.19
N ALA A 105 25.69 -5.69 -3.34
CA ALA A 105 25.84 -4.91 -4.58
C ALA A 105 24.51 -4.29 -5.05
N LEU A 106 23.41 -5.05 -4.97
CA LEU A 106 22.09 -4.55 -5.34
C LEU A 106 21.53 -3.59 -4.28
N GLN A 107 21.80 -3.83 -3.00
CA GLN A 107 21.44 -2.91 -1.92
C GLN A 107 22.10 -1.53 -2.15
N SER A 108 23.43 -1.51 -2.35
CA SER A 108 24.19 -0.29 -2.59
C SER A 108 23.77 0.46 -3.86
N GLN A 109 23.26 -0.26 -4.87
CA GLN A 109 22.78 0.34 -6.11
C GLN A 109 21.39 0.92 -5.99
N TRP A 110 20.45 0.20 -5.37
CA TRP A 110 19.02 0.50 -5.48
C TRP A 110 18.39 1.14 -4.26
N LEU A 111 18.88 0.88 -3.05
CA LEU A 111 18.31 1.50 -1.85
C LEU A 111 18.47 3.03 -1.83
N PRO A 112 19.64 3.61 -2.22
CA PRO A 112 19.75 5.07 -2.35
C PRO A 112 18.81 5.64 -3.42
N ALA A 113 18.62 4.92 -4.53
CA ALA A 113 17.74 5.37 -5.61
C ALA A 113 16.25 5.35 -5.21
N ILE A 114 15.85 4.43 -4.30
CA ILE A 114 14.52 4.45 -3.68
C ILE A 114 14.41 5.63 -2.71
N ALA A 115 15.36 5.77 -1.78
CA ALA A 115 15.33 6.80 -0.74
C ALA A 115 15.27 8.22 -1.32
N SER A 116 16.01 8.48 -2.40
CA SER A 116 16.02 9.76 -3.12
C SER A 116 14.83 9.96 -4.07
N GLY A 117 14.01 8.91 -4.31
CA GLY A 117 12.94 8.96 -5.29
C GLY A 117 13.41 8.97 -6.76
N GLU A 118 14.68 8.70 -7.03
CA GLU A 118 15.22 8.63 -8.40
C GLU A 118 14.52 7.54 -9.22
N ARG A 119 14.24 6.39 -8.59
CA ARG A 119 13.58 5.24 -9.20
C ARG A 119 12.31 4.85 -8.45
N VAL A 120 11.28 4.56 -9.22
CA VAL A 120 10.00 4.05 -8.73
C VAL A 120 9.95 2.55 -8.94
N PHE A 121 9.66 1.81 -7.86
CA PHE A 121 9.53 0.35 -7.90
C PHE A 121 8.07 -0.08 -7.81
N ALA A 122 7.76 -1.26 -8.35
CA ALA A 122 6.51 -1.95 -8.13
C ALA A 122 6.74 -3.46 -7.95
N LEU A 123 5.87 -4.11 -7.15
CA LEU A 123 5.90 -5.55 -6.93
C LEU A 123 4.98 -6.24 -7.94
N ALA A 124 5.55 -7.05 -8.84
CA ALA A 124 4.87 -7.80 -9.88
C ALA A 124 4.83 -9.29 -9.51
N TYR A 125 3.80 -9.72 -8.76
CA TYR A 125 3.69 -11.10 -8.27
C TYR A 125 2.38 -11.79 -8.68
N LEU A 126 1.29 -11.04 -8.81
CA LEU A 126 -0.02 -11.60 -9.15
C LEU A 126 -0.06 -12.11 -10.59
N GLU A 127 -0.75 -13.23 -10.77
CA GLU A 127 -1.05 -13.82 -12.06
C GLU A 127 -2.54 -14.20 -12.10
N ALA A 128 -3.20 -14.02 -13.23
CA ALA A 128 -4.65 -14.24 -13.37
C ALA A 128 -5.09 -15.67 -12.98
N ALA A 129 -4.26 -16.68 -13.28
CA ALA A 129 -4.57 -18.08 -13.00
C ALA A 129 -4.35 -18.48 -11.54
N THR A 130 -3.52 -17.77 -10.80
CA THR A 130 -3.10 -18.15 -9.44
C THR A 130 -3.67 -17.26 -8.35
N ARG A 131 -4.19 -16.10 -8.72
CA ARG A 131 -4.71 -15.09 -7.81
C ARG A 131 -3.70 -14.78 -6.70
N TYR A 132 -4.04 -15.00 -5.44
CA TYR A 132 -3.18 -14.71 -4.28
C TYR A 132 -2.23 -15.86 -3.87
N ARG A 133 -2.25 -16.99 -4.58
CA ARG A 133 -1.36 -18.12 -4.26
C ARG A 133 0.06 -17.85 -4.72
N LEU A 134 0.92 -17.47 -3.78
CA LEU A 134 2.30 -17.06 -4.04
C LEU A 134 3.17 -18.19 -4.58
N ASP A 135 2.95 -19.42 -4.08
CA ASP A 135 3.66 -20.64 -4.45
C ASP A 135 3.33 -21.16 -5.87
N ALA A 136 2.21 -20.71 -6.42
CA ALA A 136 1.66 -21.24 -7.67
C ALA A 136 2.05 -20.42 -8.92
N ALA A 137 3.03 -19.49 -8.82
CA ALA A 137 3.47 -18.69 -9.96
C ALA A 137 3.75 -19.53 -11.20
N GLN A 138 3.35 -19.03 -12.37
CA GLN A 138 3.56 -19.67 -13.68
C GLN A 138 4.70 -19.04 -14.46
N ALA A 139 5.00 -17.75 -14.22
CA ALA A 139 6.16 -17.09 -14.80
C ALA A 139 7.43 -17.88 -14.46
N SER A 140 8.33 -18.05 -15.44
CA SER A 140 9.55 -18.82 -15.31
C SER A 140 10.79 -17.99 -15.61
N ALA A 141 11.87 -18.28 -14.89
CA ALA A 141 13.17 -17.70 -15.10
C ALA A 141 14.14 -18.80 -15.56
N THR A 142 14.97 -18.50 -16.54
CA THR A 142 16.03 -19.41 -17.03
C THR A 142 17.38 -18.69 -17.06
N PRO A 143 18.50 -19.38 -16.77
CA PRO A 143 19.83 -18.80 -16.90
C PRO A 143 20.11 -18.35 -18.33
N SER A 144 20.78 -17.21 -18.49
CA SER A 144 21.17 -16.64 -19.78
C SER A 144 22.67 -16.27 -19.79
N ALA A 145 23.39 -16.66 -20.82
CA ALA A 145 24.81 -16.36 -20.93
C ALA A 145 25.14 -14.86 -20.98
N ASN A 146 24.17 -14.04 -21.47
CA ASN A 146 24.41 -12.61 -21.69
C ASN A 146 23.81 -11.71 -20.62
N HIS A 147 22.81 -12.22 -19.83
CA HIS A 147 21.98 -11.38 -18.98
C HIS A 147 21.80 -11.91 -17.54
N GLY A 148 22.57 -12.95 -17.14
CA GLY A 148 22.34 -13.64 -15.89
C GLY A 148 21.09 -14.51 -15.95
N TYR A 149 19.90 -13.89 -16.07
CA TYR A 149 18.61 -14.59 -16.24
C TYR A 149 17.73 -13.91 -17.27
N VAL A 150 16.79 -14.68 -17.82
CA VAL A 150 15.66 -14.15 -18.61
C VAL A 150 14.36 -14.71 -18.06
N ILE A 151 13.30 -13.89 -18.09
CA ILE A 151 11.98 -14.23 -17.58
C ILE A 151 10.99 -14.27 -18.73
N ASP A 152 10.14 -15.31 -18.71
CA ASP A 152 8.94 -15.46 -19.54
C ASP A 152 7.71 -15.55 -18.66
N GLY A 153 6.65 -14.78 -18.97
CA GLY A 153 5.39 -14.84 -18.24
C GLY A 153 4.59 -13.56 -18.28
N VAL A 154 3.46 -13.56 -17.56
CA VAL A 154 2.56 -12.41 -17.46
C VAL A 154 2.22 -12.16 -15.98
N LYS A 155 2.37 -10.92 -15.56
CA LYS A 155 1.91 -10.45 -14.26
C LYS A 155 0.71 -9.53 -14.45
N SER A 156 -0.33 -9.79 -13.66
CA SER A 156 -1.59 -9.06 -13.75
C SER A 156 -1.78 -8.15 -12.55
N THR A 157 -2.45 -7.04 -12.76
CA THR A 157 -2.83 -6.12 -11.68
C THR A 157 -1.63 -5.69 -10.81
N VAL A 158 -0.54 -5.31 -11.47
CA VAL A 158 0.63 -4.76 -10.78
C VAL A 158 0.27 -3.40 -10.21
N TRP A 159 0.20 -3.31 -8.88
CA TRP A 159 -0.17 -2.10 -8.18
C TRP A 159 0.87 -1.01 -8.45
N HIS A 160 0.43 0.14 -8.99
CA HIS A 160 1.26 1.21 -9.53
C HIS A 160 2.24 0.80 -10.64
N GLY A 161 2.04 -0.36 -11.28
CA GLY A 161 2.91 -0.84 -12.35
C GLY A 161 3.02 0.12 -13.53
N GLY A 162 1.98 0.94 -13.77
CA GLY A 162 2.00 1.96 -14.82
C GLY A 162 3.00 3.10 -14.57
N ALA A 163 3.33 3.39 -13.31
CA ALA A 163 4.25 4.45 -12.89
C ALA A 163 5.68 3.96 -12.60
N ALA A 164 5.90 2.65 -12.51
CA ALA A 164 7.18 2.08 -12.09
C ALA A 164 8.27 2.18 -13.17
N ASP A 165 9.51 2.43 -12.73
CA ASP A 165 10.73 2.33 -13.53
C ASP A 165 11.35 0.93 -13.42
N MET A 166 11.11 0.25 -12.28
CA MET A 166 11.66 -1.05 -11.92
C MET A 166 10.57 -1.96 -11.36
N TYR A 167 10.66 -3.24 -11.68
CA TYR A 167 9.77 -4.25 -11.16
C TYR A 167 10.52 -5.29 -10.33
N LEU A 168 10.02 -5.58 -9.11
CA LEU A 168 10.33 -6.80 -8.39
C LEU A 168 9.39 -7.89 -8.90
N VAL A 169 9.93 -8.86 -9.63
CA VAL A 169 9.16 -9.90 -10.32
C VAL A 169 9.37 -11.25 -9.65
N SER A 170 8.29 -11.92 -9.27
CA SER A 170 8.36 -13.31 -8.84
C SER A 170 8.31 -14.25 -10.05
N ALA A 171 9.23 -15.21 -10.13
CA ALA A 171 9.24 -16.24 -11.18
C ALA A 171 9.82 -17.55 -10.63
N LYS A 172 9.47 -18.67 -11.26
CA LYS A 172 10.07 -19.97 -10.92
C LYS A 172 11.46 -20.10 -11.55
N LEU A 173 12.44 -20.40 -10.72
CA LEU A 173 13.78 -20.80 -11.09
C LEU A 173 13.99 -22.24 -10.61
N ASP A 174 14.24 -23.16 -11.52
CA ASP A 174 14.43 -24.59 -11.23
C ASP A 174 13.29 -25.20 -10.38
N GLY A 175 12.05 -24.72 -10.60
CA GLY A 175 10.85 -25.20 -9.92
C GLY A 175 10.53 -24.51 -8.59
N ALA A 176 11.46 -23.73 -7.99
CA ALA A 176 11.26 -22.94 -6.79
C ALA A 176 10.98 -21.47 -7.13
N LEU A 177 10.24 -20.77 -6.25
CA LEU A 177 9.99 -19.34 -6.42
C LEU A 177 11.25 -18.53 -6.09
N ALA A 178 11.61 -17.62 -6.99
CA ALA A 178 12.69 -16.65 -6.82
C ALA A 178 12.18 -15.24 -7.12
N LEU A 179 12.88 -14.21 -6.63
CA LEU A 179 12.60 -12.81 -6.95
C LEU A 179 13.71 -12.21 -7.80
N PHE A 180 13.29 -11.40 -8.77
CA PHE A 180 14.15 -10.76 -9.74
C PHE A 180 13.85 -9.27 -9.86
N LEU A 181 14.87 -8.50 -10.27
CA LEU A 181 14.71 -7.12 -10.73
C LEU A 181 14.63 -7.11 -12.25
N VAL A 182 13.64 -6.37 -12.76
CA VAL A 182 13.42 -6.14 -14.19
C VAL A 182 13.27 -4.62 -14.40
N GLN A 183 13.99 -4.06 -15.36
CA GLN A 183 13.85 -2.66 -15.76
C GLN A 183 12.66 -2.52 -16.71
N ARG A 184 11.91 -1.42 -16.59
CA ARG A 184 10.75 -1.15 -17.45
C ARG A 184 11.07 -1.12 -18.94
N ASP A 185 12.23 -0.60 -19.29
CA ASP A 185 12.71 -0.42 -20.67
C ASP A 185 13.55 -1.60 -21.18
N ALA A 186 13.63 -2.69 -20.39
CA ALA A 186 14.35 -3.89 -20.83
C ALA A 186 13.67 -4.54 -22.05
N PRO A 187 14.46 -5.14 -22.97
CA PRO A 187 13.90 -5.88 -24.09
C PRO A 187 12.92 -6.95 -23.62
N GLY A 188 11.78 -7.11 -24.32
CA GLY A 188 10.76 -8.10 -24.00
C GLY A 188 9.74 -7.64 -22.94
N VAL A 189 9.91 -6.47 -22.33
CA VAL A 189 8.91 -5.89 -21.41
C VAL A 189 7.81 -5.21 -22.20
N SER A 190 6.56 -5.58 -21.92
CA SER A 190 5.37 -4.87 -22.38
C SER A 190 4.46 -4.53 -21.20
N VAL A 191 4.18 -3.25 -21.02
CA VAL A 191 3.35 -2.71 -19.92
C VAL A 191 2.05 -2.21 -20.49
N THR A 192 0.92 -2.73 -20.00
CA THR A 192 -0.42 -2.25 -20.35
C THR A 192 -1.01 -1.52 -19.14
N PRO A 193 -0.90 -0.18 -19.06
CA PRO A 193 -1.41 0.58 -17.92
C PRO A 193 -2.92 0.76 -18.00
N TYR A 194 -3.57 0.83 -16.84
CA TYR A 194 -4.99 1.17 -16.70
C TYR A 194 -5.29 1.80 -15.33
N PRO A 195 -6.33 2.63 -15.21
CA PRO A 195 -6.76 3.15 -13.93
C PRO A 195 -7.51 2.07 -13.13
N THR A 196 -7.22 1.97 -11.85
CA THR A 196 -8.01 1.16 -10.92
C THR A 196 -9.26 1.91 -10.43
N ILE A 197 -10.18 1.21 -9.74
CA ILE A 197 -11.44 1.80 -9.25
C ILE A 197 -11.20 2.99 -8.31
N ASP A 198 -10.12 2.97 -7.54
CA ASP A 198 -9.66 4.03 -6.63
C ASP A 198 -8.82 5.11 -7.33
N ARG A 199 -8.75 5.06 -8.66
CA ARG A 199 -8.03 6.00 -9.52
C ARG A 199 -6.52 5.98 -9.34
N LEU A 200 -5.94 4.81 -9.06
CA LEU A 200 -4.49 4.59 -9.04
C LEU A 200 -4.01 3.97 -10.36
N ALA A 201 -2.69 3.95 -10.55
CA ALA A 201 -2.03 3.45 -11.76
C ALA A 201 -1.80 1.93 -11.67
N GLY A 202 -2.75 1.11 -12.12
CA GLY A 202 -2.55 -0.32 -12.33
C GLY A 202 -1.86 -0.62 -13.66
N ALA A 203 -1.27 -1.83 -13.80
CA ALA A 203 -0.80 -2.33 -15.08
C ALA A 203 -0.79 -3.86 -15.13
N ASP A 204 -0.90 -4.41 -16.34
CA ASP A 204 -0.46 -5.77 -16.65
C ASP A 204 0.94 -5.71 -17.27
N LEU A 205 1.77 -6.67 -16.93
CA LEU A 205 3.17 -6.76 -17.34
C LEU A 205 3.40 -8.08 -18.06
N ALA A 206 3.68 -8.04 -19.36
CA ALA A 206 4.12 -9.19 -20.14
C ALA A 206 5.64 -9.17 -20.31
N LEU A 207 6.27 -10.34 -20.15
CA LEU A 207 7.69 -10.58 -20.18
C LEU A 207 7.97 -11.68 -21.21
N ASP A 208 8.76 -11.38 -22.23
CA ASP A 208 9.19 -12.32 -23.27
C ASP A 208 10.71 -12.34 -23.34
N LYS A 209 11.32 -13.39 -22.80
CA LYS A 209 12.78 -13.53 -22.65
C LYS A 209 13.45 -12.27 -22.11
N THR A 210 12.78 -11.65 -21.15
CA THR A 210 13.15 -10.35 -20.58
C THR A 210 14.37 -10.50 -19.68
N PRO A 211 15.46 -9.73 -19.90
CA PRO A 211 16.61 -9.70 -19.01
C PRO A 211 16.25 -9.38 -17.58
N ALA A 212 16.78 -10.15 -16.63
CA ALA A 212 16.47 -9.99 -15.21
C ALA A 212 17.70 -10.26 -14.33
N THR A 213 17.76 -9.57 -13.19
CA THR A 213 18.79 -9.76 -12.17
C THR A 213 18.20 -10.47 -10.97
N LEU A 214 18.79 -11.57 -10.54
CA LEU A 214 18.34 -12.32 -9.36
C LEU A 214 18.54 -11.47 -8.09
N VAL A 215 17.46 -11.26 -7.34
CA VAL A 215 17.48 -10.65 -6.00
C VAL A 215 17.75 -11.73 -4.97
N THR A 216 16.95 -12.80 -5.00
CA THR A 216 17.12 -13.95 -4.09
C THR A 216 16.45 -15.20 -4.67
N ALA A 217 17.05 -16.36 -4.39
CA ALA A 217 16.45 -17.66 -4.66
C ALA A 217 15.40 -18.06 -3.60
N ASP A 218 15.41 -17.44 -2.42
CA ASP A 218 14.38 -17.61 -1.40
C ASP A 218 13.19 -16.65 -1.65
N GLY A 219 12.59 -16.82 -2.85
CA GLY A 219 11.58 -15.89 -3.35
C GLY A 219 10.27 -15.90 -2.57
N LEU A 220 9.87 -17.07 -2.02
CA LEU A 220 8.64 -17.16 -1.26
C LEU A 220 8.73 -16.39 0.05
N ALA A 221 9.79 -16.59 0.83
CA ALA A 221 10.00 -15.88 2.09
C ALA A 221 10.18 -14.37 1.88
N ALA A 222 10.93 -13.97 0.84
CA ALA A 222 11.12 -12.58 0.48
C ALA A 222 9.81 -11.90 0.03
N LEU A 223 8.99 -12.60 -0.73
CA LEU A 223 7.69 -12.11 -1.20
C LEU A 223 6.71 -11.94 -0.03
N GLU A 224 6.60 -12.95 0.85
CA GLU A 224 5.78 -12.86 2.06
C GLU A 224 6.24 -11.73 2.98
N PHE A 225 7.54 -11.57 3.18
CA PHE A 225 8.13 -10.50 3.98
C PHE A 225 7.75 -9.12 3.43
N GLY A 226 7.94 -8.89 2.13
CA GLY A 226 7.57 -7.64 1.49
C GLY A 226 6.07 -7.35 1.55
N ILE A 227 5.23 -8.35 1.31
CA ILE A 227 3.76 -8.24 1.40
C ILE A 227 3.35 -7.90 2.83
N ASP A 228 3.94 -8.50 3.86
CA ASP A 228 3.65 -8.21 5.26
C ASP A 228 3.95 -6.74 5.62
N HIS A 229 5.07 -6.18 5.13
CA HIS A 229 5.40 -4.76 5.26
C HIS A 229 4.37 -3.87 4.55
N GLY A 230 3.99 -4.27 3.33
CA GLY A 230 2.95 -3.57 2.57
C GLY A 230 1.58 -3.57 3.27
N ILE A 231 1.20 -4.70 3.90
CA ILE A 231 -0.07 -4.80 4.64
C ILE A 231 -0.08 -3.92 5.88
N ALA A 232 1.00 -3.89 6.66
CA ALA A 232 1.10 -3.03 7.84
C ALA A 232 0.93 -1.54 7.44
N ALA A 233 1.62 -1.12 6.38
CA ALA A 233 1.51 0.22 5.82
C ALA A 233 0.09 0.52 5.28
N GLN A 234 -0.52 -0.43 4.56
CA GLN A 234 -1.88 -0.29 4.04
C GLN A 234 -2.93 -0.19 5.15
N CYS A 235 -2.79 -0.96 6.24
CA CYS A 235 -3.68 -0.87 7.40
C CYS A 235 -3.64 0.53 8.01
N ALA A 236 -2.45 1.12 8.14
CA ALA A 236 -2.29 2.48 8.64
C ALA A 236 -2.90 3.53 7.69
N ALA A 237 -2.65 3.40 6.38
CA ALA A 237 -3.23 4.28 5.37
C ALA A 237 -4.77 4.21 5.36
N ALA A 238 -5.34 3.00 5.47
CA ALA A 238 -6.78 2.81 5.56
C ALA A 238 -7.38 3.43 6.82
N ALA A 239 -6.69 3.33 7.98
CA ALA A 239 -7.13 4.01 9.20
C ALA A 239 -7.15 5.53 9.04
N GLY A 240 -6.12 6.12 8.41
CA GLY A 240 -6.11 7.56 8.08
C GLY A 240 -7.23 7.96 7.13
N ALA A 241 -7.50 7.16 6.10
CA ALA A 241 -8.60 7.39 5.17
C ALA A 241 -9.97 7.34 5.86
N MET A 242 -10.19 6.35 6.74
CA MET A 242 -11.42 6.24 7.54
C MET A 242 -11.60 7.43 8.48
N GLU A 243 -10.53 7.86 9.15
CA GLU A 243 -10.53 9.03 10.03
C GLU A 243 -11.01 10.27 9.28
N ARG A 244 -10.41 10.57 8.11
CA ARG A 244 -10.82 11.73 7.31
C ARG A 244 -12.26 11.59 6.80
N LEU A 245 -12.67 10.40 6.37
CA LEU A 245 -14.03 10.15 5.91
C LEU A 245 -15.08 10.36 7.02
N ILE A 246 -14.75 10.00 8.27
CA ILE A 246 -15.59 10.25 9.44
C ILE A 246 -15.72 11.76 9.69
N GLU A 247 -14.63 12.52 9.62
CA GLU A 247 -14.65 13.99 9.74
C GLU A 247 -15.56 14.64 8.68
N ILE A 248 -15.35 14.29 7.40
CA ILE A 248 -16.18 14.76 6.27
C ILE A 248 -17.66 14.46 6.49
N THR A 249 -17.94 13.24 6.97
CA THR A 249 -19.32 12.82 7.25
C THR A 249 -19.94 13.62 8.41
N ALA A 250 -19.18 13.88 9.46
CA ALA A 250 -19.63 14.70 10.60
C ALA A 250 -19.92 16.15 10.18
N GLU A 251 -19.03 16.75 9.39
CA GLU A 251 -19.19 18.09 8.81
C GLU A 251 -20.48 18.16 7.96
N TYR A 252 -20.71 17.17 7.09
CA TYR A 252 -21.91 17.09 6.26
C TYR A 252 -23.19 16.98 7.07
N LEU A 253 -23.23 16.09 8.08
CA LEU A 253 -24.39 15.93 8.95
C LEU A 253 -24.68 17.18 9.78
N GLY A 254 -23.65 17.93 10.17
CA GLY A 254 -23.78 19.20 10.88
C GLY A 254 -24.36 20.32 10.02
N ALA A 255 -24.00 20.37 8.75
CA ALA A 255 -24.43 21.40 7.80
C ALA A 255 -25.80 21.09 7.15
N ARG A 256 -26.08 19.82 6.84
CA ARG A 256 -27.31 19.41 6.14
C ARG A 256 -28.52 19.43 7.06
N LYS A 257 -29.56 20.17 6.67
CA LYS A 257 -30.84 20.25 7.41
C LYS A 257 -31.94 19.45 6.71
N GLN A 258 -32.67 18.64 7.45
CA GLN A 258 -33.90 17.97 7.05
C GLN A 258 -34.85 17.88 8.26
N PHE A 259 -36.16 17.83 8.03
CA PHE A 259 -37.15 17.80 9.08
C PHE A 259 -37.01 18.96 10.09
N GLY A 260 -36.62 20.15 9.61
CA GLY A 260 -36.50 21.37 10.37
C GLY A 260 -35.23 21.52 11.24
N LYS A 261 -34.30 20.55 11.23
CA LYS A 261 -33.07 20.57 12.04
C LYS A 261 -31.86 19.91 11.34
N PRO A 262 -30.60 20.15 11.79
CA PRO A 262 -29.45 19.46 11.28
C PRO A 262 -29.56 17.95 11.42
N LEU A 263 -29.04 17.19 10.44
CA LEU A 263 -29.02 15.72 10.49
C LEU A 263 -28.24 15.20 11.71
N ALA A 264 -27.18 15.87 12.12
CA ALA A 264 -26.39 15.53 13.31
C ALA A 264 -27.20 15.53 14.63
N SER A 265 -28.40 16.12 14.65
CA SER A 265 -29.26 16.09 15.85
C SER A 265 -30.06 14.80 16.02
N PHE A 266 -30.04 13.88 15.06
CA PHE A 266 -30.77 12.62 15.15
C PHE A 266 -29.89 11.52 15.78
N GLN A 267 -30.34 10.98 16.93
CA GLN A 267 -29.60 9.95 17.69
C GLN A 267 -29.23 8.74 16.84
N ALA A 268 -30.11 8.27 15.94
CA ALA A 268 -29.83 7.14 15.09
C ALA A 268 -28.60 7.36 14.19
N LEU A 269 -28.34 8.62 13.76
CA LEU A 269 -27.17 8.97 12.97
C LEU A 269 -25.93 9.15 13.86
N GLN A 270 -26.11 9.69 15.07
CA GLN A 270 -25.02 9.78 16.07
C GLN A 270 -24.49 8.40 16.46
N HIS A 271 -25.36 7.40 16.65
CA HIS A 271 -24.95 6.02 16.93
C HIS A 271 -24.12 5.42 15.79
N ARG A 272 -24.54 5.64 14.54
CA ARG A 272 -23.75 5.19 13.37
C ARG A 272 -22.37 5.85 13.30
N MET A 273 -22.29 7.15 13.58
CA MET A 273 -21.00 7.86 13.65
C MET A 273 -20.11 7.30 14.77
N ALA A 274 -20.67 6.97 15.93
CA ALA A 274 -19.93 6.35 17.02
C ALA A 274 -19.41 4.95 16.64
N GLU A 275 -20.23 4.14 15.95
CA GLU A 275 -19.80 2.82 15.42
C GLU A 275 -18.67 2.97 14.39
N MET A 276 -18.76 3.93 13.46
CA MET A 276 -17.70 4.22 12.50
C MET A 276 -16.38 4.56 13.22
N LEU A 277 -16.43 5.41 14.25
CA LEU A 277 -15.27 5.76 15.06
C LEU A 277 -14.67 4.54 15.75
N MET A 278 -15.49 3.70 16.39
CA MET A 278 -15.05 2.47 17.05
C MET A 278 -14.32 1.53 16.07
N HIS A 279 -14.86 1.36 14.87
CA HIS A 279 -14.21 0.55 13.81
C HIS A 279 -12.87 1.13 13.38
N ASN A 280 -12.76 2.45 13.25
CA ASN A 280 -11.51 3.12 12.91
C ASN A 280 -10.46 2.97 14.01
N GLU A 281 -10.81 3.20 15.26
CA GLU A 281 -9.90 3.05 16.40
C GLU A 281 -9.36 1.62 16.53
N LEU A 282 -10.22 0.62 16.30
CA LEU A 282 -9.81 -0.76 16.28
C LEU A 282 -8.83 -1.03 15.12
N ALA A 283 -9.10 -0.53 13.91
CA ALA A 283 -8.23 -0.69 12.75
C ALA A 283 -6.86 -0.02 12.97
N LEU A 284 -6.83 1.19 13.54
CA LEU A 284 -5.59 1.89 13.88
C LEU A 284 -4.77 1.09 14.92
N SER A 285 -5.43 0.59 15.97
CA SER A 285 -4.76 -0.28 16.96
C SER A 285 -4.15 -1.51 16.30
N MET A 286 -4.87 -2.13 15.37
CA MET A 286 -4.38 -3.30 14.63
C MET A 286 -3.24 -2.96 13.65
N ALA A 287 -3.18 -1.75 13.09
CA ALA A 287 -2.03 -1.31 12.31
C ALA A 287 -0.74 -1.29 13.15
N TYR A 288 -0.81 -0.86 14.41
CA TYR A 288 0.33 -0.96 15.34
C TYR A 288 0.67 -2.41 15.70
N VAL A 289 -0.34 -3.28 15.85
CA VAL A 289 -0.10 -4.73 16.05
C VAL A 289 0.63 -5.33 14.85
N ALA A 290 0.24 -4.96 13.62
CA ALA A 290 0.95 -5.39 12.42
C ALA A 290 2.39 -4.86 12.40
N ALA A 291 2.59 -3.57 12.65
CA ALA A 291 3.92 -2.96 12.70
C ALA A 291 4.83 -3.68 13.72
N GLN A 292 4.35 -3.94 14.95
CA GLN A 292 5.08 -4.72 15.94
C GLN A 292 5.37 -6.16 15.46
N GLY A 293 4.46 -6.74 14.68
CA GLY A 293 4.63 -8.07 14.09
C GLY A 293 5.80 -8.14 13.11
N LEU A 294 6.13 -7.04 12.43
CA LEU A 294 7.24 -7.00 11.47
C LEU A 294 8.61 -7.16 12.15
N ASP A 295 8.73 -6.78 13.42
CA ASP A 295 9.95 -6.94 14.22
C ASP A 295 10.05 -8.33 14.87
N ALA A 296 9.05 -9.21 14.72
CA ALA A 296 9.06 -10.55 15.29
C ALA A 296 10.13 -11.43 14.61
N ALA A 297 10.95 -12.09 15.42
CA ALA A 297 11.94 -13.03 14.92
C ALA A 297 11.30 -14.31 14.33
N ASP A 298 10.10 -14.67 14.81
CA ASP A 298 9.32 -15.81 14.32
C ASP A 298 8.41 -15.39 13.15
N PRO A 299 8.60 -15.95 11.94
CA PRO A 299 7.75 -15.68 10.80
C PRO A 299 6.26 -16.00 11.03
N GLU A 300 5.96 -17.02 11.85
CA GLU A 300 4.56 -17.38 12.15
C GLU A 300 3.89 -16.33 13.06
N GLU A 301 4.62 -15.76 14.01
CA GLU A 301 4.12 -14.64 14.81
C GLU A 301 3.83 -13.42 13.91
N ARG A 302 4.73 -13.09 12.98
CA ARG A 302 4.52 -12.03 11.99
C ARG A 302 3.27 -12.29 11.17
N ARG A 303 3.15 -13.49 10.56
CA ARG A 303 1.98 -13.89 9.76
C ARG A 303 0.68 -13.72 10.52
N ARG A 304 0.63 -14.17 11.77
CA ARG A 304 -0.54 -14.10 12.63
C ARG A 304 -0.95 -12.65 12.89
N LYS A 305 -0.02 -11.80 13.34
CA LYS A 305 -0.28 -10.40 13.67
C LYS A 305 -0.72 -9.59 12.44
N VAL A 306 0.00 -9.73 11.34
CA VAL A 306 -0.28 -9.01 10.09
C VAL A 306 -1.60 -9.46 9.48
N SER A 307 -1.88 -10.77 9.44
CA SER A 307 -3.15 -11.28 8.91
C SER A 307 -4.35 -10.85 9.75
N ALA A 308 -4.23 -10.88 11.09
CA ALA A 308 -5.27 -10.36 11.97
C ALA A 308 -5.57 -8.88 11.72
N ALA A 309 -4.52 -8.06 11.58
CA ALA A 309 -4.65 -6.64 11.28
C ALA A 309 -5.34 -6.40 9.93
N LYS A 310 -4.95 -7.13 8.90
CA LYS A 310 -5.56 -7.04 7.57
C LYS A 310 -7.06 -7.34 7.60
N VAL A 311 -7.47 -8.43 8.24
CA VAL A 311 -8.89 -8.84 8.36
C VAL A 311 -9.72 -7.77 9.07
N ILE A 312 -9.24 -7.28 10.21
CA ILE A 312 -9.97 -6.28 10.99
C ILE A 312 -10.05 -4.95 10.21
N THR A 313 -8.95 -4.50 9.62
CA THR A 313 -8.91 -3.25 8.85
C THR A 313 -9.79 -3.32 7.61
N ALA A 314 -9.79 -4.42 6.86
CA ALA A 314 -10.63 -4.58 5.67
C ALA A 314 -12.14 -4.54 6.03
N ARG A 315 -12.52 -5.19 7.13
CA ARG A 315 -13.90 -5.14 7.64
C ARG A 315 -14.30 -3.74 8.10
N ALA A 316 -13.42 -3.05 8.84
CA ALA A 316 -13.63 -1.67 9.27
C ALA A 316 -13.76 -0.72 8.07
N ALA A 317 -12.87 -0.82 7.08
CA ALA A 317 -12.86 -0.03 5.86
C ALA A 317 -14.18 -0.18 5.07
N ARG A 318 -14.65 -1.41 4.91
CA ARG A 318 -15.94 -1.69 4.28
C ARG A 318 -17.09 -1.06 5.06
N PHE A 319 -17.13 -1.26 6.37
CA PHE A 319 -18.18 -0.71 7.23
C PHE A 319 -18.21 0.82 7.17
N VAL A 320 -17.09 1.47 7.46
CA VAL A 320 -16.99 2.95 7.50
C VAL A 320 -17.31 3.55 6.13
N GLY A 321 -16.77 2.98 5.04
CA GLY A 321 -17.05 3.43 3.68
C GLY A 321 -18.53 3.37 3.33
N GLN A 322 -19.21 2.25 3.61
CA GLN A 322 -20.63 2.06 3.33
C GLN A 322 -21.51 2.98 4.20
N GLN A 323 -21.18 3.12 5.51
CA GLN A 323 -21.93 4.02 6.36
C GLN A 323 -21.79 5.48 5.95
N ALA A 324 -20.61 5.92 5.55
CA ALA A 324 -20.40 7.28 5.06
C ALA A 324 -21.25 7.57 3.82
N VAL A 325 -21.24 6.71 2.81
CA VAL A 325 -22.11 6.85 1.61
C VAL A 325 -23.58 6.90 2.02
N GLN A 326 -24.03 6.02 2.92
CA GLN A 326 -25.41 5.99 3.40
C GLN A 326 -25.81 7.29 4.12
N LEU A 327 -24.91 7.84 4.98
CA LEU A 327 -25.15 9.05 5.73
C LEU A 327 -25.18 10.32 4.86
N HIS A 328 -24.52 10.31 3.72
CA HIS A 328 -24.62 11.38 2.73
C HIS A 328 -25.86 11.25 1.82
N GLY A 329 -26.55 10.08 1.83
CA GLY A 329 -27.70 9.80 0.99
C GLY A 329 -27.36 9.88 -0.50
N GLY A 330 -28.25 10.46 -1.32
CA GLY A 330 -28.02 10.59 -2.76
C GLY A 330 -26.72 11.30 -3.14
N MET A 331 -26.31 12.29 -2.36
CA MET A 331 -25.03 13.02 -2.58
C MET A 331 -23.81 12.13 -2.43
N GLY A 332 -23.85 11.10 -1.58
CA GLY A 332 -22.75 10.13 -1.42
C GLY A 332 -22.50 9.24 -2.64
N MET A 333 -23.44 9.21 -3.58
CA MET A 333 -23.34 8.44 -4.82
C MET A 333 -22.90 9.30 -6.02
N THR A 334 -22.74 10.61 -5.84
CA THR A 334 -22.35 11.52 -6.92
C THR A 334 -20.83 11.72 -6.96
N ASP A 335 -20.32 12.14 -8.10
CA ASP A 335 -18.91 12.56 -8.23
C ASP A 335 -18.66 14.01 -7.73
N GLU A 336 -19.66 14.67 -7.15
CA GLU A 336 -19.52 16.03 -6.63
C GLU A 336 -18.81 16.09 -5.27
N LEU A 337 -18.92 15.00 -4.48
CA LEU A 337 -18.29 14.90 -3.17
C LEU A 337 -17.14 13.88 -3.17
N GLU A 338 -16.16 14.11 -2.29
CA GLU A 338 -15.00 13.25 -2.13
C GLU A 338 -15.30 11.88 -1.47
N VAL A 339 -16.47 11.73 -0.84
CA VAL A 339 -16.92 10.50 -0.16
C VAL A 339 -16.81 9.27 -1.05
N GLY A 340 -17.18 9.39 -2.33
CA GLY A 340 -17.07 8.30 -3.29
C GLY A 340 -15.63 7.85 -3.56
N ASP A 341 -14.67 8.76 -3.52
CA ASP A 341 -13.25 8.44 -3.69
C ASP A 341 -12.70 7.67 -2.47
N TYR A 342 -13.06 8.11 -1.24
CA TYR A 342 -12.72 7.37 -0.02
C TYR A 342 -13.35 5.98 0.02
N PHE A 343 -14.64 5.87 -0.35
CA PHE A 343 -15.33 4.58 -0.39
C PHE A 343 -14.63 3.59 -1.34
N LYS A 344 -14.22 4.05 -2.52
CA LYS A 344 -13.51 3.22 -3.51
C LYS A 344 -12.13 2.80 -2.99
N ALA A 345 -11.36 3.72 -2.40
CA ALA A 345 -10.06 3.43 -1.83
C ALA A 345 -10.17 2.43 -0.66
N LEU A 346 -11.13 2.62 0.24
CA LEU A 346 -11.40 1.71 1.35
C LEU A 346 -11.88 0.33 0.88
N THR A 347 -12.60 0.25 -0.24
CA THR A 347 -12.97 -1.04 -0.87
C THR A 347 -11.73 -1.79 -1.36
N MET A 348 -10.75 -1.08 -1.94
CA MET A 348 -9.50 -1.68 -2.39
C MET A 348 -8.63 -2.20 -1.26
N THR A 349 -8.83 -1.73 -0.03
CA THR A 349 -8.13 -2.25 1.17
C THR A 349 -8.34 -3.75 1.36
N ASP A 350 -9.51 -4.30 1.01
CA ASP A 350 -9.77 -5.74 1.10
C ASP A 350 -9.08 -6.52 -0.04
N VAL A 351 -8.93 -5.92 -1.22
CA VAL A 351 -8.43 -6.61 -2.42
C VAL A 351 -6.90 -6.62 -2.53
N LEU A 352 -6.27 -5.50 -2.19
CA LEU A 352 -4.82 -5.35 -2.32
C LEU A 352 -4.07 -6.21 -1.31
N LEU A 353 -3.01 -6.89 -1.75
CA LEU A 353 -2.12 -7.73 -0.93
C LEU A 353 -2.81 -8.94 -0.26
N GLY A 354 -3.91 -9.40 -0.82
CA GLY A 354 -4.73 -10.50 -0.31
C GLY A 354 -6.03 -10.04 0.32
N ASP A 355 -7.08 -10.85 0.17
CA ASP A 355 -8.40 -10.56 0.71
C ASP A 355 -8.61 -11.11 2.14
N THR A 356 -9.75 -10.76 2.72
CA THR A 356 -10.13 -11.18 4.08
C THR A 356 -10.11 -12.72 4.23
N ASP A 357 -10.53 -13.46 3.21
CA ASP A 357 -10.62 -14.93 3.29
C ASP A 357 -9.22 -15.56 3.31
N LEU A 358 -8.33 -15.12 2.42
CA LEU A 358 -6.92 -15.53 2.43
C LEU A 358 -6.26 -15.27 3.78
N HIS A 359 -6.46 -14.06 4.35
CA HIS A 359 -5.81 -13.71 5.60
C HIS A 359 -6.44 -14.41 6.82
N MET A 360 -7.71 -14.80 6.75
CA MET A 360 -8.31 -15.70 7.75
C MET A 360 -7.68 -17.09 7.70
N GLU A 361 -7.50 -17.67 6.49
CA GLU A 361 -6.82 -18.96 6.33
C GLU A 361 -5.38 -18.89 6.82
N ARG A 362 -4.64 -17.83 6.45
CA ARG A 362 -3.25 -17.62 6.87
C ARG A 362 -3.12 -17.47 8.40
N TYR A 363 -4.06 -16.76 9.04
CA TYR A 363 -4.12 -16.62 10.49
C TYR A 363 -4.38 -17.96 11.18
N CYS A 364 -5.36 -18.74 10.70
CA CYS A 364 -5.69 -20.05 11.25
C CYS A 364 -4.54 -21.06 11.06
N GLY A 365 -3.87 -21.04 9.90
CA GLY A 365 -2.70 -21.87 9.64
C GLY A 365 -1.56 -21.60 10.61
N ALA A 366 -1.27 -20.36 10.89
CA ALA A 366 -0.24 -19.93 11.85
C ALA A 366 -0.59 -20.20 13.33
N MET A 367 -1.86 -20.52 13.64
CA MET A 367 -2.26 -20.96 14.99
C MET A 367 -2.16 -22.48 15.18
N ALA A 368 -2.14 -23.23 14.09
CA ALA A 368 -2.11 -24.69 14.11
C ALA A 368 -0.68 -25.28 14.04
N ALA A 369 0.31 -24.45 13.70
CA ALA A 369 1.72 -24.78 13.64
C ALA A 369 2.39 -24.59 15.01
#